data_91e426ae43cdcd5c65331ded50d40257
#
_entry.id   91e426ae43cdcd5c65331ded50d40257
#
_cell.length_a   1.000
_cell.length_b   1.000
_cell.length_c   1.000
_cell.angle_alpha   90.00
_cell.angle_beta   90.00
_cell.angle_gamma   90.00
#
_symmetry.space_group_name_H-M   'P 1'
#
loop_
_entity.id
_entity.type
_entity.pdbx_description
1 polymer ?
#
loop_
_entity_poly.entity_id
_entity_poly.type
_entity_poly.pdbx_seq_one_letter_code
_entity_poly.pdbx_strand_id
1 'polypeptide(L)'
;MADQFLGFDLSTQQLKGIVVGSDLKLVQEAKVDFDADFGAKYGIEKGVLTNPAEGEVFAPVALFLEAIDLVLQRLKEQGADFSNVQGVSGAGMQHGTVFWSEDAERLLANLDPGKTLLEQLEGGAKGERKGAFSHPFSPNWQDASTQKQVEAFDAALQDPESLAAATGSKAHHRFSGPQILRFHDKYPDAYKATSRITLVSSFLASVLLGKIAPMDISDVTGANLWDIKNGRWHEDLLALAGGTSGVEELRRKLGSVPEDGGASFGTISPYFRTRYGFPSSTQIIAFTGDNPSTILALPLRSSDAIVSLGTSTTFLMSTARYNPHPAYHFLNHPTTPGLYMFMLCYKNGGLARERIRDAINGDASRSWDKFNDAATSTPVLGQSDPARDPIRLGLFFPRPEIVPAVKEGTWRYTYTPSTGDLSSADTTSTTAWPLPGADARAILESQFLSLRLRSQSLVEAQGTLPPQPRRIYLVGGGAANPAIAELAGQVLGGSEGVYKLEIGGNACALGSAYKAAWGVQRRQDQQEKFEDWLEARWDEVGFVRKVAHGYRAGVFERYGLAMPGFRALEELAVRDKGQGCVQSETEPTAVVRGLVSENN
;
A
#
# COMPACT_ATOMS: atom_id res chain seq x y z
N MET A 1 2.98 27.09 24.85
CA MET A 1 2.78 25.63 24.70
C MET A 1 3.48 25.21 23.42
N ALA A 2 3.95 23.98 23.30
CA ALA A 2 4.67 23.55 22.10
C ALA A 2 3.68 23.26 20.95
N ASP A 3 4.05 23.61 19.73
CA ASP A 3 3.27 23.32 18.54
C ASP A 3 3.03 21.83 18.38
N GLN A 4 1.82 21.46 17.95
CA GLN A 4 1.38 20.09 17.73
C GLN A 4 0.87 19.92 16.29
N PHE A 5 0.89 18.67 15.80
CA PHE A 5 0.46 18.30 14.46
C PHE A 5 -0.40 17.05 14.53
N LEU A 6 -1.50 17.04 13.78
CA LEU A 6 -2.46 15.95 13.77
C LEU A 6 -2.37 15.20 12.44
N GLY A 7 -2.17 13.89 12.53
CA GLY A 7 -2.20 12.96 11.40
C GLY A 7 -3.39 12.01 11.48
N PHE A 8 -4.10 11.84 10.37
CA PHE A 8 -5.18 10.86 10.26
C PHE A 8 -4.77 9.67 9.38
N ASP A 9 -5.38 8.51 9.66
CA ASP A 9 -5.36 7.31 8.81
C ASP A 9 -6.79 6.74 8.72
N LEU A 10 -7.46 7.04 7.61
CA LEU A 10 -8.77 6.49 7.28
C LEU A 10 -8.59 5.23 6.44
N SER A 11 -8.38 4.11 7.12
CA SER A 11 -8.20 2.80 6.54
C SER A 11 -9.54 2.08 6.30
N THR A 12 -9.50 0.85 5.81
CA THR A 12 -10.69 0.04 5.52
C THR A 12 -11.51 -0.28 6.78
N GLN A 13 -10.86 -0.54 7.92
CA GLN A 13 -11.54 -1.03 9.13
C GLN A 13 -11.54 -0.03 10.28
N GLN A 14 -10.85 1.11 10.13
CA GLN A 14 -10.72 2.08 11.21
C GLN A 14 -10.39 3.49 10.70
N LEU A 15 -10.69 4.48 11.53
CA LEU A 15 -10.08 5.79 11.46
C LEU A 15 -9.21 6.00 12.70
N LYS A 16 -7.93 6.29 12.48
CA LYS A 16 -6.99 6.64 13.54
C LYS A 16 -6.62 8.11 13.46
N GLY A 17 -6.50 8.78 14.61
CA GLY A 17 -5.95 10.13 14.76
C GLY A 17 -4.76 10.11 15.71
N ILE A 18 -3.64 10.71 15.28
CA ILE A 18 -2.41 10.79 16.06
C ILE A 18 -1.98 12.25 16.17
N VAL A 19 -1.71 12.71 17.38
CA VAL A 19 -1.13 14.02 17.68
C VAL A 19 0.34 13.83 18.01
N VAL A 20 1.22 14.56 17.31
CA VAL A 20 2.65 14.62 17.61
C VAL A 20 3.06 16.04 18.01
N GLY A 21 4.09 16.15 18.85
CA GLY A 21 4.72 17.42 19.18
C GLY A 21 5.67 17.94 18.08
N SER A 22 6.23 19.12 18.27
CA SER A 22 7.25 19.70 17.39
C SER A 22 8.56 18.88 17.36
N ASP A 23 8.77 18.01 18.36
CA ASP A 23 9.85 17.02 18.42
C ASP A 23 9.50 15.68 17.77
N LEU A 24 8.36 15.61 17.07
CA LEU A 24 7.80 14.45 16.38
C LEU A 24 7.42 13.27 17.28
N LYS A 25 7.46 13.45 18.59
CA LYS A 25 7.03 12.41 19.53
C LYS A 25 5.52 12.35 19.64
N LEU A 26 5.02 11.13 19.80
CA LEU A 26 3.60 10.89 20.05
C LEU A 26 3.16 11.57 21.35
N VAL A 27 2.11 12.40 21.26
CA VAL A 27 1.47 13.06 22.40
C VAL A 27 0.18 12.35 22.76
N GLN A 28 -0.67 12.07 21.76
CA GLN A 28 -1.96 11.41 21.93
C GLN A 28 -2.32 10.60 20.69
N GLU A 29 -3.08 9.52 20.87
CA GLU A 29 -3.69 8.77 19.76
C GLU A 29 -5.09 8.31 20.15
N ALA A 30 -5.96 8.23 19.14
CA ALA A 30 -7.27 7.59 19.28
C ALA A 30 -7.62 6.86 17.99
N LYS A 31 -8.47 5.84 18.11
CA LYS A 31 -9.01 5.10 16.97
C LYS A 31 -10.52 4.93 17.09
N VAL A 32 -11.15 4.79 15.94
CA VAL A 32 -12.53 4.34 15.77
C VAL A 32 -12.43 3.03 14.97
N ASP A 33 -12.89 1.95 15.54
CA ASP A 33 -12.97 0.63 14.89
C ASP A 33 -14.35 0.49 14.25
N PHE A 34 -14.41 0.33 12.95
CA PHE A 34 -15.68 0.42 12.22
C PHE A 34 -16.65 -0.71 12.58
N ASP A 35 -16.16 -1.93 12.75
CA ASP A 35 -17.01 -3.07 13.10
C ASP A 35 -17.51 -2.96 14.55
N ALA A 36 -16.61 -2.60 15.47
CA ALA A 36 -16.95 -2.47 16.88
C ALA A 36 -17.87 -1.28 17.17
N ASP A 37 -17.60 -0.13 16.53
CA ASP A 37 -18.33 1.11 16.81
C ASP A 37 -19.62 1.24 15.97
N PHE A 38 -19.64 0.71 14.75
CA PHE A 38 -20.69 0.98 13.77
C PHE A 38 -21.21 -0.25 13.05
N GLY A 39 -20.65 -1.46 13.29
CA GLY A 39 -21.01 -2.69 12.58
C GLY A 39 -22.51 -2.96 12.56
N ALA A 40 -23.17 -2.87 13.72
CA ALA A 40 -24.61 -3.07 13.84
C ALA A 40 -25.45 -2.00 13.13
N LYS A 41 -24.95 -0.74 13.09
CA LYS A 41 -25.67 0.38 12.47
C LYS A 41 -25.68 0.31 10.96
N TYR A 42 -24.52 0.00 10.36
CA TYR A 42 -24.34 0.01 8.89
C TYR A 42 -24.40 -1.38 8.25
N GLY A 43 -24.47 -2.46 9.07
CA GLY A 43 -24.45 -3.83 8.58
C GLY A 43 -23.14 -4.24 7.92
N ILE A 44 -22.04 -3.58 8.27
CA ILE A 44 -20.70 -3.84 7.74
C ILE A 44 -20.04 -5.02 8.45
N GLU A 45 -19.15 -5.70 7.74
CA GLU A 45 -18.20 -6.68 8.25
C GLU A 45 -16.81 -6.36 7.72
N LYS A 46 -15.81 -6.29 8.61
CA LYS A 46 -14.44 -5.86 8.26
C LYS A 46 -14.40 -4.48 7.60
N GLY A 47 -15.28 -3.58 8.08
CA GLY A 47 -15.37 -2.20 7.63
C GLY A 47 -16.09 -1.98 6.28
N VAL A 48 -16.64 -3.02 5.67
CA VAL A 48 -17.23 -2.94 4.32
C VAL A 48 -18.59 -3.64 4.21
N LEU A 49 -19.33 -3.25 3.18
CA LEU A 49 -20.47 -3.97 2.63
C LEU A 49 -20.02 -4.74 1.39
N THR A 50 -20.63 -5.91 1.15
CA THR A 50 -20.29 -6.74 -0.01
C THR A 50 -21.55 -7.12 -0.79
N ASN A 51 -21.41 -7.14 -2.11
CA ASN A 51 -22.39 -7.75 -3.03
C ASN A 51 -21.66 -8.82 -3.87
N PRO A 52 -21.59 -10.06 -3.39
CA PRO A 52 -20.83 -11.12 -4.06
C PRO A 52 -21.32 -11.44 -5.47
N ALA A 53 -22.62 -11.22 -5.76
CA ALA A 53 -23.19 -11.49 -7.08
C ALA A 53 -22.57 -10.62 -8.18
N GLU A 54 -22.13 -9.41 -7.83
CA GLU A 54 -21.48 -8.49 -8.76
C GLU A 54 -19.97 -8.29 -8.46
N GLY A 55 -19.45 -8.91 -7.41
CA GLY A 55 -18.07 -8.71 -6.96
C GLY A 55 -17.83 -7.33 -6.33
N GLU A 56 -18.88 -6.64 -5.89
CA GLU A 56 -18.79 -5.31 -5.29
C GLU A 56 -18.35 -5.37 -3.83
N VAL A 57 -17.43 -4.49 -3.48
CA VAL A 57 -17.01 -4.21 -2.10
C VAL A 57 -16.95 -2.70 -1.92
N PHE A 58 -17.68 -2.16 -0.96
CA PHE A 58 -17.83 -0.72 -0.79
C PHE A 58 -18.08 -0.35 0.68
N ALA A 59 -17.89 0.92 1.03
CA ALA A 59 -18.17 1.45 2.36
C ALA A 59 -19.17 2.62 2.29
N PRO A 60 -20.09 2.77 3.28
CA PRO A 60 -20.94 3.93 3.37
C PRO A 60 -20.12 5.19 3.65
N VAL A 61 -20.30 6.26 2.86
CA VAL A 61 -19.62 7.55 3.14
C VAL A 61 -20.09 8.16 4.47
N ALA A 62 -21.33 7.89 4.87
CA ALA A 62 -21.91 8.25 6.17
C ALA A 62 -21.08 7.72 7.35
N LEU A 63 -20.55 6.50 7.25
CA LEU A 63 -19.65 5.90 8.23
C LEU A 63 -18.40 6.76 8.46
N PHE A 64 -17.80 7.27 7.39
CA PHE A 64 -16.59 8.10 7.48
C PHE A 64 -16.87 9.43 8.19
N LEU A 65 -18.05 10.03 7.97
CA LEU A 65 -18.45 11.26 8.65
C LEU A 65 -18.58 11.07 10.17
N GLU A 66 -19.22 9.99 10.60
CA GLU A 66 -19.33 9.66 12.03
C GLU A 66 -17.97 9.35 12.65
N ALA A 67 -17.13 8.62 11.90
CA ALA A 67 -15.79 8.28 12.37
C ALA A 67 -14.93 9.54 12.62
N ILE A 68 -15.05 10.58 11.77
CA ILE A 68 -14.33 11.86 11.95
C ILE A 68 -14.75 12.54 13.26
N ASP A 69 -16.06 12.69 13.51
CA ASP A 69 -16.54 13.28 14.74
C ASP A 69 -16.11 12.46 15.98
N LEU A 70 -16.23 11.12 15.90
CA LEU A 70 -15.94 10.22 17.02
C LEU A 70 -14.44 10.17 17.35
N VAL A 71 -13.53 10.13 16.35
CA VAL A 71 -12.08 10.10 16.62
C VAL A 71 -11.61 11.40 17.27
N LEU A 72 -12.14 12.56 16.84
CA LEU A 72 -11.82 13.85 17.45
C LEU A 72 -12.37 13.95 18.88
N GLN A 73 -13.58 13.44 19.10
CA GLN A 73 -14.14 13.35 20.44
C GLN A 73 -13.28 12.49 21.37
N ARG A 74 -12.87 11.29 20.92
CA ARG A 74 -11.99 10.39 21.69
C ARG A 74 -10.63 11.02 22.00
N LEU A 75 -10.01 11.70 21.04
CA LEU A 75 -8.77 12.45 21.29
C LEU A 75 -8.96 13.50 22.39
N LYS A 76 -10.05 14.27 22.33
CA LYS A 76 -10.37 15.29 23.33
C LYS A 76 -10.62 14.68 24.73
N GLU A 77 -11.37 13.59 24.79
CA GLU A 77 -11.64 12.85 26.04
C GLU A 77 -10.35 12.28 26.67
N GLN A 78 -9.36 11.94 25.85
CA GLN A 78 -8.04 11.50 26.31
C GLN A 78 -7.10 12.66 26.66
N GLY A 79 -7.54 13.89 26.55
CA GLY A 79 -6.80 15.08 26.97
C GLY A 79 -6.04 15.80 25.85
N ALA A 80 -6.31 15.50 24.57
CA ALA A 80 -5.74 16.28 23.48
C ALA A 80 -6.26 17.73 23.52
N ASP A 81 -5.33 18.69 23.50
CA ASP A 81 -5.62 20.12 23.42
C ASP A 81 -5.42 20.61 21.98
N PHE A 82 -6.50 20.66 21.24
CA PHE A 82 -6.45 21.09 19.83
C PHE A 82 -6.06 22.54 19.64
N SER A 83 -6.05 23.38 20.69
CA SER A 83 -5.61 24.77 20.60
C SER A 83 -4.12 24.92 20.24
N ASN A 84 -3.35 23.85 20.37
CA ASN A 84 -1.93 23.80 20.02
C ASN A 84 -1.67 23.24 18.62
N VAL A 85 -2.69 22.75 17.89
CA VAL A 85 -2.54 22.10 16.59
C VAL A 85 -2.36 23.14 15.49
N GLN A 86 -1.15 23.18 14.89
CA GLN A 86 -0.79 24.13 13.84
C GLN A 86 -1.07 23.58 12.43
N GLY A 87 -1.04 22.26 12.26
CA GLY A 87 -1.26 21.61 11.00
C GLY A 87 -1.92 20.26 11.10
N VAL A 88 -2.71 19.92 10.11
CA VAL A 88 -3.39 18.63 9.96
C VAL A 88 -3.11 18.08 8.57
N SER A 89 -2.77 16.81 8.48
CA SER A 89 -2.76 16.05 7.24
C SER A 89 -3.34 14.66 7.50
N GLY A 90 -3.47 13.85 6.46
CA GLY A 90 -4.07 12.55 6.64
C GLY A 90 -3.84 11.64 5.45
N ALA A 91 -4.17 10.38 5.69
CA ALA A 91 -4.21 9.35 4.68
C ALA A 91 -5.63 8.79 4.55
N GLY A 92 -5.99 8.42 3.33
CA GLY A 92 -7.17 7.63 3.03
C GLY A 92 -6.79 6.30 2.40
N MET A 93 -7.61 5.26 2.62
CA MET A 93 -7.44 4.01 1.89
C MET A 93 -7.34 4.29 0.39
N GLN A 94 -6.28 3.81 -0.25
CA GLN A 94 -6.06 4.08 -1.67
C GLN A 94 -7.22 3.57 -2.52
N HIS A 95 -7.46 4.24 -3.65
CA HIS A 95 -8.43 3.90 -4.69
C HIS A 95 -9.90 4.13 -4.33
N GLY A 96 -10.26 4.28 -3.04
CA GLY A 96 -11.63 4.62 -2.65
C GLY A 96 -12.06 5.93 -3.29
N THR A 97 -13.27 5.96 -3.90
CA THR A 97 -13.77 7.10 -4.68
C THR A 97 -15.05 7.65 -4.07
N VAL A 98 -15.13 8.96 -3.86
CA VAL A 98 -16.31 9.65 -3.31
C VAL A 98 -16.91 10.58 -4.35
N PHE A 99 -18.23 10.49 -4.53
CA PHE A 99 -19.00 11.23 -5.52
C PHE A 99 -19.81 12.35 -4.84
N TRP A 100 -19.44 13.60 -5.08
CA TRP A 100 -20.04 14.77 -4.46
C TRP A 100 -21.19 15.34 -5.30
N SER A 101 -22.28 15.72 -4.65
CA SER A 101 -23.42 16.39 -5.29
C SER A 101 -23.14 17.86 -5.62
N GLU A 102 -24.05 18.48 -6.34
CA GLU A 102 -24.01 19.93 -6.61
C GLU A 102 -24.14 20.79 -5.35
N ASP A 103 -24.76 20.27 -4.30
CA ASP A 103 -24.94 20.98 -3.02
C ASP A 103 -23.71 20.88 -2.09
N ALA A 104 -22.73 20.04 -2.40
CA ALA A 104 -21.61 19.73 -1.52
C ALA A 104 -20.82 20.94 -1.03
N GLU A 105 -20.39 21.82 -1.95
CA GLU A 105 -19.63 23.03 -1.61
C GLU A 105 -20.41 23.94 -0.66
N ARG A 106 -21.70 24.13 -0.91
CA ARG A 106 -22.58 24.94 -0.07
C ARG A 106 -22.75 24.33 1.33
N LEU A 107 -22.94 23.00 1.41
CA LEU A 107 -23.10 22.29 2.69
C LEU A 107 -21.83 22.32 3.51
N LEU A 108 -20.68 22.03 2.91
CA LEU A 108 -19.37 22.08 3.56
C LEU A 108 -19.02 23.47 4.11
N ALA A 109 -19.33 24.52 3.35
CA ALA A 109 -19.04 25.90 3.74
C ALA A 109 -19.92 26.41 4.92
N ASN A 110 -21.07 25.77 5.16
CA ASN A 110 -22.07 26.24 6.12
C ASN A 110 -22.36 25.22 7.24
N LEU A 111 -21.35 24.45 7.67
CA LEU A 111 -21.49 23.48 8.75
C LEU A 111 -21.79 24.19 10.09
N ASP A 112 -22.86 23.75 10.75
CA ASP A 112 -23.27 24.20 12.10
C ASP A 112 -22.51 23.39 13.17
N PRO A 113 -21.66 24.03 14.00
CA PRO A 113 -20.89 23.33 15.02
C PRO A 113 -21.74 22.69 16.14
N GLY A 114 -23.03 23.02 16.22
CA GLY A 114 -23.98 22.39 17.14
C GLY A 114 -24.50 21.03 16.69
N LYS A 115 -24.24 20.63 15.42
CA LYS A 115 -24.71 19.39 14.83
C LYS A 115 -23.53 18.50 14.42
N THR A 116 -23.77 17.20 14.24
CA THR A 116 -22.77 16.27 13.72
C THR A 116 -22.57 16.45 12.21
N LEU A 117 -21.44 15.98 11.70
CA LEU A 117 -21.17 15.97 10.25
C LEU A 117 -22.21 15.14 9.50
N LEU A 118 -22.61 14.00 10.07
CA LEU A 118 -23.61 13.12 9.45
C LEU A 118 -24.95 13.83 9.30
N GLU A 119 -25.46 14.48 10.35
CA GLU A 119 -26.76 15.19 10.32
C GLU A 119 -26.84 16.25 9.23
N GLN A 120 -25.69 16.78 8.79
CA GLN A 120 -25.62 17.91 7.89
C GLN A 120 -25.25 17.52 6.45
N LEU A 121 -24.39 16.53 6.28
CA LEU A 121 -23.84 16.14 4.98
C LEU A 121 -24.56 14.93 4.37
N GLU A 122 -25.18 14.07 5.15
CA GLU A 122 -26.04 13.01 4.63
C GLU A 122 -27.38 13.56 4.15
N GLY A 123 -27.92 13.02 3.08
CA GLY A 123 -29.25 13.36 2.58
C GLY A 123 -30.35 12.87 3.53
N GLY A 124 -31.48 13.58 3.57
CA GLY A 124 -32.66 13.15 4.31
C GLY A 124 -33.29 11.88 3.72
N ALA A 125 -33.98 11.10 4.55
CA ALA A 125 -34.74 9.95 4.11
C ALA A 125 -35.75 10.38 3.01
N LYS A 126 -35.86 9.55 1.94
CA LYS A 126 -36.77 9.79 0.81
C LYS A 126 -36.56 11.09 0.01
N GLY A 127 -35.36 11.70 0.08
CA GLY A 127 -35.06 12.91 -0.70
C GLY A 127 -35.65 14.22 -0.14
N GLU A 128 -36.11 14.21 1.11
CA GLU A 128 -36.61 15.41 1.81
C GLU A 128 -35.54 16.50 1.97
N ARG A 129 -34.28 16.11 1.99
CA ARG A 129 -33.11 16.99 1.99
C ARG A 129 -32.02 16.43 1.06
N LYS A 130 -31.51 17.26 0.17
CA LYS A 130 -30.34 16.91 -0.65
C LYS A 130 -29.09 16.87 0.23
N GLY A 131 -28.34 15.76 0.14
CA GLY A 131 -27.08 15.60 0.83
C GLY A 131 -25.87 16.07 0.01
N ALA A 132 -24.71 16.03 0.62
CA ALA A 132 -23.45 16.38 -0.03
C ALA A 132 -22.96 15.34 -1.06
N PHE A 133 -23.59 14.17 -1.13
CA PHE A 133 -23.14 13.06 -1.98
C PHE A 133 -24.21 12.71 -3.03
N SER A 134 -23.78 12.54 -4.28
CA SER A 134 -24.63 12.04 -5.37
C SER A 134 -24.76 10.50 -5.31
N HIS A 135 -23.82 9.83 -4.62
CA HIS A 135 -23.83 8.41 -4.34
C HIS A 135 -23.40 8.15 -2.90
N PRO A 136 -24.13 7.34 -2.12
CA PRO A 136 -23.89 7.16 -0.69
C PRO A 136 -22.73 6.22 -0.36
N PHE A 137 -22.15 5.55 -1.35
CA PHE A 137 -21.12 4.54 -1.16
C PHE A 137 -19.82 4.89 -1.89
N SER A 138 -18.70 4.52 -1.27
CA SER A 138 -17.37 4.58 -1.85
C SER A 138 -16.91 3.16 -2.18
N PRO A 139 -16.55 2.85 -3.45
CA PRO A 139 -15.90 1.59 -3.78
C PRO A 139 -14.63 1.40 -2.96
N ASN A 140 -14.38 0.16 -2.52
CA ASN A 140 -13.21 -0.20 -1.73
C ASN A 140 -12.13 -0.84 -2.62
N TRP A 141 -10.89 -0.84 -2.17
CA TRP A 141 -9.76 -1.46 -2.89
C TRP A 141 -9.92 -2.98 -3.12
N GLN A 142 -10.81 -3.65 -2.38
CA GLN A 142 -11.14 -5.07 -2.53
C GLN A 142 -12.18 -5.34 -3.64
N ASP A 143 -12.80 -4.28 -4.18
CA ASP A 143 -13.81 -4.40 -5.23
C ASP A 143 -13.24 -5.07 -6.47
N ALA A 144 -13.98 -6.03 -7.01
CA ALA A 144 -13.65 -6.82 -8.20
C ALA A 144 -14.74 -6.73 -9.29
N SER A 145 -15.63 -5.74 -9.19
CA SER A 145 -16.82 -5.62 -10.05
C SER A 145 -16.53 -5.06 -11.45
N THR A 146 -15.33 -4.54 -11.69
CA THR A 146 -14.97 -3.76 -12.89
C THR A 146 -14.19 -4.54 -13.95
N GLN A 147 -14.39 -5.85 -14.11
CA GLN A 147 -13.62 -6.66 -15.07
C GLN A 147 -13.69 -6.10 -16.49
N LYS A 148 -14.90 -5.78 -16.97
CA LYS A 148 -15.11 -5.20 -18.31
C LYS A 148 -14.38 -3.85 -18.49
N GLN A 149 -14.39 -3.02 -17.45
CA GLN A 149 -13.75 -1.71 -17.47
C GLN A 149 -12.22 -1.84 -17.42
N VAL A 150 -11.70 -2.81 -16.66
CA VAL A 150 -10.26 -3.14 -16.64
C VAL A 150 -9.76 -3.54 -18.02
N GLU A 151 -10.50 -4.42 -18.71
CA GLU A 151 -10.17 -4.82 -20.09
C GLU A 151 -10.17 -3.64 -21.06
N ALA A 152 -11.15 -2.73 -20.90
CA ALA A 152 -11.22 -1.52 -21.71
C ALA A 152 -10.04 -0.56 -21.44
N PHE A 153 -9.63 -0.39 -20.18
CA PHE A 153 -8.47 0.43 -19.82
C PHE A 153 -7.15 -0.18 -20.31
N ASP A 154 -6.95 -1.50 -20.16
CA ASP A 154 -5.75 -2.18 -20.66
C ASP A 154 -5.62 -2.08 -22.18
N ALA A 155 -6.75 -2.00 -22.91
CA ALA A 155 -6.77 -1.83 -24.36
C ALA A 155 -6.69 -0.36 -24.82
N ALA A 156 -6.97 0.62 -23.94
CA ALA A 156 -7.13 2.03 -24.35
C ALA A 156 -5.87 2.66 -24.94
N LEU A 157 -4.68 2.25 -24.47
CA LEU A 157 -3.40 2.74 -24.95
C LEU A 157 -2.61 1.63 -25.68
N GLN A 158 -3.30 0.74 -26.38
CA GLN A 158 -2.84 -0.41 -27.15
C GLN A 158 -2.65 -1.68 -26.31
N ASP A 159 -1.97 -1.60 -25.17
CA ASP A 159 -1.63 -2.72 -24.31
C ASP A 159 -1.41 -2.29 -22.83
N PRO A 160 -1.38 -3.24 -21.88
CA PRO A 160 -1.13 -2.94 -20.47
C PRO A 160 0.24 -2.32 -20.20
N GLU A 161 1.25 -2.58 -21.03
CA GLU A 161 2.59 -2.00 -20.94
C GLU A 161 2.55 -0.49 -21.20
N SER A 162 1.85 -0.08 -22.26
CA SER A 162 1.65 1.32 -22.63
C SER A 162 0.84 2.08 -21.57
N LEU A 163 -0.20 1.45 -21.02
CA LEU A 163 -0.97 2.01 -19.91
C LEU A 163 -0.09 2.19 -18.67
N ALA A 164 0.71 1.17 -18.30
CA ALA A 164 1.64 1.27 -17.19
C ALA A 164 2.71 2.34 -17.44
N ALA A 165 3.20 2.49 -18.68
CA ALA A 165 4.18 3.52 -19.05
C ALA A 165 3.63 4.95 -18.86
N ALA A 166 2.34 5.16 -19.11
CA ALA A 166 1.68 6.45 -18.94
C ALA A 166 1.29 6.72 -17.48
N THR A 167 0.65 5.74 -16.81
CA THR A 167 -0.03 5.95 -15.52
C THR A 167 0.66 5.28 -14.32
N GLY A 168 1.79 4.59 -14.54
CA GLY A 168 2.52 3.87 -13.48
C GLY A 168 2.00 2.46 -13.20
N SER A 169 0.88 2.04 -13.80
CA SER A 169 0.24 0.75 -13.52
C SER A 169 -0.60 0.29 -14.69
N LYS A 170 -0.68 -1.03 -14.92
CA LYS A 170 -1.78 -1.58 -15.72
C LYS A 170 -3.12 -1.33 -15.02
N ALA A 171 -4.23 -1.64 -15.68
CA ALA A 171 -5.55 -1.51 -15.06
C ALA A 171 -5.76 -2.51 -13.92
N HIS A 172 -6.48 -2.06 -12.91
CA HIS A 172 -6.92 -2.89 -11.78
C HIS A 172 -8.37 -2.58 -11.41
N HIS A 173 -9.11 -3.58 -10.94
CA HIS A 173 -10.50 -3.46 -10.53
C HIS A 173 -10.77 -2.31 -9.57
N ARG A 174 -9.88 -2.12 -8.62
CA ARG A 174 -9.99 -1.12 -7.55
C ARG A 174 -9.70 0.31 -7.98
N PHE A 175 -9.04 0.53 -9.13
CA PHE A 175 -8.61 1.87 -9.52
C PHE A 175 -9.79 2.76 -9.92
N SER A 176 -9.68 4.04 -9.58
CA SER A 176 -10.80 4.98 -9.71
C SER A 176 -11.25 5.19 -11.16
N GLY A 177 -10.36 5.09 -12.15
CA GLY A 177 -10.73 5.18 -13.57
C GLY A 177 -11.74 4.10 -13.98
N PRO A 178 -11.42 2.79 -13.84
CA PRO A 178 -12.38 1.70 -14.04
C PRO A 178 -13.65 1.82 -13.19
N GLN A 179 -13.54 2.26 -11.93
CA GLN A 179 -14.71 2.48 -11.06
C GLN A 179 -15.60 3.63 -11.54
N ILE A 180 -15.01 4.75 -12.00
CA ILE A 180 -15.76 5.88 -12.57
C ILE A 180 -16.48 5.46 -13.86
N LEU A 181 -15.83 4.72 -14.76
CA LEU A 181 -16.46 4.20 -15.97
C LEU A 181 -17.65 3.29 -15.63
N ARG A 182 -17.47 2.37 -14.67
CA ARG A 182 -18.58 1.52 -14.21
C ARG A 182 -19.70 2.33 -13.57
N PHE A 183 -19.36 3.34 -12.77
CA PHE A 183 -20.34 4.22 -12.14
C PHE A 183 -21.13 5.03 -13.18
N HIS A 184 -20.46 5.55 -14.19
CA HIS A 184 -21.08 6.23 -15.33
C HIS A 184 -22.10 5.31 -16.05
N ASP A 185 -21.70 4.07 -16.32
CA ASP A 185 -22.54 3.11 -17.04
C ASP A 185 -23.72 2.61 -16.20
N LYS A 186 -23.48 2.29 -14.92
CA LYS A 186 -24.46 1.66 -14.03
C LYS A 186 -25.44 2.67 -13.42
N TYR A 187 -24.97 3.88 -13.13
CA TYR A 187 -25.72 4.92 -12.41
C TYR A 187 -25.66 6.28 -13.14
N PRO A 188 -26.14 6.37 -14.41
CA PRO A 188 -25.98 7.57 -15.25
C PRO A 188 -26.61 8.84 -14.63
N ASP A 189 -27.74 8.71 -13.95
CA ASP A 189 -28.38 9.85 -13.27
C ASP A 189 -27.55 10.35 -12.07
N ALA A 190 -27.00 9.44 -11.27
CA ALA A 190 -26.11 9.77 -10.17
C ALA A 190 -24.80 10.39 -10.69
N TYR A 191 -24.22 9.85 -11.77
CA TYR A 191 -23.05 10.44 -12.42
C TYR A 191 -23.33 11.85 -12.92
N LYS A 192 -24.47 12.09 -13.55
CA LYS A 192 -24.90 13.42 -14.01
C LYS A 192 -25.08 14.38 -12.84
N ALA A 193 -25.64 13.93 -11.71
CA ALA A 193 -25.80 14.72 -10.49
C ALA A 193 -24.50 14.92 -9.69
N THR A 194 -23.39 14.28 -10.12
CA THR A 194 -22.07 14.42 -9.49
C THR A 194 -21.40 15.71 -9.97
N SER A 195 -21.10 16.62 -9.07
CA SER A 195 -20.34 17.85 -9.37
C SER A 195 -18.84 17.66 -9.30
N ARG A 196 -18.38 16.87 -8.33
CA ARG A 196 -16.96 16.60 -8.08
C ARG A 196 -16.76 15.12 -7.70
N ILE A 197 -15.57 14.61 -8.03
CA ILE A 197 -15.11 13.27 -7.68
C ILE A 197 -13.80 13.41 -6.94
N THR A 198 -13.66 12.76 -5.77
CA THR A 198 -12.43 12.76 -4.99
C THR A 198 -12.06 11.36 -4.56
N LEU A 199 -10.78 11.18 -4.20
CA LEU A 199 -10.34 10.02 -3.45
C LEU A 199 -10.72 10.16 -1.98
N VAL A 200 -10.69 9.08 -1.21
CA VAL A 200 -11.02 9.09 0.23
C VAL A 200 -10.08 10.01 1.02
N SER A 201 -8.80 10.09 0.65
CA SER A 201 -7.85 11.06 1.21
C SER A 201 -8.32 12.50 1.05
N SER A 202 -8.69 12.87 -0.18
CA SER A 202 -9.18 14.22 -0.49
C SER A 202 -10.58 14.48 0.06
N PHE A 203 -11.42 13.44 0.22
CA PHE A 203 -12.69 13.54 0.95
C PHE A 203 -12.44 13.98 2.41
N LEU A 204 -11.53 13.30 3.09
CA LEU A 204 -11.20 13.63 4.49
C LEU A 204 -10.65 15.07 4.61
N ALA A 205 -9.75 15.47 3.71
CA ALA A 205 -9.27 16.85 3.64
C ALA A 205 -10.40 17.85 3.38
N SER A 206 -11.36 17.51 2.48
CA SER A 206 -12.48 18.38 2.12
C SER A 206 -13.40 18.68 3.31
N VAL A 207 -13.72 17.67 4.09
CA VAL A 207 -14.54 17.81 5.30
C VAL A 207 -13.86 18.74 6.30
N LEU A 208 -12.57 18.53 6.57
CA LEU A 208 -11.81 19.37 7.52
C LEU A 208 -11.64 20.82 7.01
N LEU A 209 -11.49 21.00 5.72
CA LEU A 209 -11.30 22.30 5.08
C LEU A 209 -12.62 23.11 4.94
N GLY A 210 -13.77 22.42 4.88
CA GLY A 210 -15.07 23.04 4.62
C GLY A 210 -15.30 23.42 3.15
N LYS A 211 -14.54 22.85 2.23
CA LYS A 211 -14.68 22.96 0.76
C LYS A 211 -14.00 21.76 0.09
N ILE A 212 -14.33 21.48 -1.18
CA ILE A 212 -13.72 20.34 -1.87
C ILE A 212 -12.21 20.58 -2.07
N ALA A 213 -11.40 19.70 -1.49
CA ALA A 213 -9.95 19.70 -1.61
C ALA A 213 -9.48 19.10 -2.95
N PRO A 214 -8.34 19.55 -3.51
CA PRO A 214 -7.69 18.88 -4.64
C PRO A 214 -7.21 17.48 -4.24
N MET A 215 -6.94 16.62 -5.25
CA MET A 215 -6.29 15.33 -5.04
C MET A 215 -4.78 15.54 -4.87
N ASP A 216 -4.16 14.67 -4.07
CA ASP A 216 -2.71 14.65 -3.85
C ASP A 216 -1.98 14.05 -5.06
N ILE A 217 -0.77 14.55 -5.34
CA ILE A 217 0.04 14.15 -6.49
C ILE A 217 0.44 12.66 -6.47
N SER A 218 0.56 12.06 -5.30
CA SER A 218 0.90 10.64 -5.17
C SER A 218 -0.35 9.76 -5.29
N ASP A 219 -1.41 10.10 -4.55
CA ASP A 219 -2.62 9.27 -4.48
C ASP A 219 -3.37 9.23 -5.84
N VAL A 220 -3.40 10.33 -6.58
CA VAL A 220 -4.04 10.40 -7.91
C VAL A 220 -3.43 9.41 -8.92
N THR A 221 -2.18 9.02 -8.76
CA THR A 221 -1.52 8.07 -9.65
C THR A 221 -2.10 6.66 -9.55
N GLY A 222 -2.80 6.34 -8.46
CA GLY A 222 -3.58 5.10 -8.30
C GLY A 222 -4.95 5.10 -9.00
N ALA A 223 -5.24 6.08 -9.88
CA ALA A 223 -6.53 6.17 -10.57
C ALA A 223 -6.55 5.60 -12.00
N ASN A 224 -5.40 5.32 -12.63
CA ASN A 224 -5.26 5.05 -14.08
C ASN A 224 -5.79 6.18 -14.98
N LEU A 225 -5.77 7.42 -14.53
CA LEU A 225 -6.22 8.59 -15.28
C LEU A 225 -5.15 9.68 -15.40
N TRP A 226 -4.09 9.58 -14.59
CA TRP A 226 -3.03 10.58 -14.47
C TRP A 226 -1.79 10.17 -15.27
N ASP A 227 -1.36 11.04 -16.18
CA ASP A 227 -0.09 10.90 -16.91
C ASP A 227 1.06 11.37 -15.99
N ILE A 228 1.77 10.40 -15.41
CA ILE A 228 2.81 10.65 -14.41
C ILE A 228 3.95 11.50 -14.99
N LYS A 229 4.36 11.23 -16.24
CA LYS A 229 5.50 11.91 -16.86
C LYS A 229 5.21 13.38 -17.18
N ASN A 230 3.97 13.65 -17.62
CA ASN A 230 3.58 14.97 -18.07
C ASN A 230 2.86 15.78 -16.99
N GLY A 231 2.57 15.18 -15.81
CA GLY A 231 1.93 15.86 -14.69
C GLY A 231 0.54 16.39 -15.01
N ARG A 232 -0.28 15.60 -15.72
CA ARG A 232 -1.62 16.02 -16.17
C ARG A 232 -2.57 14.84 -16.31
N TRP A 233 -3.86 15.12 -16.38
CA TRP A 233 -4.85 14.13 -16.76
C TRP A 233 -4.60 13.63 -18.20
N HIS A 234 -4.71 12.31 -18.42
CA HIS A 234 -4.52 11.69 -19.71
C HIS A 234 -5.81 11.77 -20.54
N GLU A 235 -5.77 12.45 -21.68
CA GLU A 235 -6.96 12.75 -22.50
C GLU A 235 -7.77 11.52 -22.91
N ASP A 236 -7.09 10.50 -23.46
CA ASP A 236 -7.75 9.28 -23.95
C ASP A 236 -8.40 8.50 -22.81
N LEU A 237 -7.78 8.47 -21.63
CA LEU A 237 -8.32 7.79 -20.45
C LEU A 237 -9.48 8.58 -19.83
N LEU A 238 -9.46 9.90 -19.89
CA LEU A 238 -10.62 10.72 -19.54
C LEU A 238 -11.78 10.49 -20.50
N ALA A 239 -11.50 10.40 -21.81
CA ALA A 239 -12.51 10.11 -22.82
C ALA A 239 -13.15 8.74 -22.62
N LEU A 240 -12.35 7.74 -22.25
CA LEU A 240 -12.85 6.41 -21.90
C LEU A 240 -13.75 6.45 -20.66
N ALA A 241 -13.26 7.03 -19.55
CA ALA A 241 -13.94 6.99 -18.25
C ALA A 241 -15.17 7.92 -18.18
N GLY A 242 -15.15 9.04 -18.90
CA GLY A 242 -16.22 10.04 -18.90
C GLY A 242 -17.33 9.78 -19.92
N GLY A 243 -17.18 8.74 -20.78
CA GLY A 243 -18.10 8.49 -21.89
C GLY A 243 -17.96 9.51 -23.01
N THR A 244 -18.90 9.45 -23.97
CA THR A 244 -18.84 10.22 -25.23
C THR A 244 -18.99 11.74 -25.06
N SER A 245 -19.50 12.23 -23.94
CA SER A 245 -19.70 13.66 -23.68
C SER A 245 -18.62 14.30 -22.82
N GLY A 246 -17.52 13.55 -22.45
CA GLY A 246 -17.13 13.80 -21.12
C GLY A 246 -15.71 14.17 -20.81
N VAL A 247 -14.76 14.38 -21.70
CA VAL A 247 -13.38 14.76 -21.29
C VAL A 247 -13.37 15.99 -20.39
N GLU A 248 -13.96 17.08 -20.85
CA GLU A 248 -13.99 18.33 -20.08
C GLU A 248 -14.89 18.26 -18.85
N GLU A 249 -16.00 17.51 -18.93
CA GLU A 249 -16.86 17.27 -17.78
C GLU A 249 -16.14 16.46 -16.72
N LEU A 250 -15.51 15.34 -17.08
CA LEU A 250 -14.78 14.52 -16.12
C LEU A 250 -13.56 15.25 -15.55
N ARG A 251 -12.81 15.98 -16.40
CA ARG A 251 -11.72 16.85 -15.95
C ARG A 251 -12.18 17.85 -14.89
N ARG A 252 -13.31 18.50 -15.10
CA ARG A 252 -13.91 19.43 -14.14
C ARG A 252 -14.33 18.72 -12.85
N LYS A 253 -14.91 17.51 -12.94
CA LYS A 253 -15.31 16.71 -11.78
C LYS A 253 -14.08 16.28 -10.95
N LEU A 254 -13.00 15.88 -11.59
CA LEU A 254 -11.75 15.48 -10.92
C LEU A 254 -10.97 16.67 -10.37
N GLY A 255 -10.99 17.82 -11.06
CA GLY A 255 -10.32 19.05 -10.65
C GLY A 255 -8.81 19.05 -10.90
N SER A 256 -8.12 19.99 -10.27
CA SER A 256 -6.67 20.16 -10.37
C SER A 256 -5.94 19.27 -9.37
N VAL A 257 -4.67 18.95 -9.70
CA VAL A 257 -3.74 18.20 -8.85
C VAL A 257 -2.51 19.08 -8.64
N PRO A 258 -2.27 19.60 -7.42
CA PRO A 258 -1.05 20.35 -7.10
C PRO A 258 0.18 19.43 -7.16
N GLU A 259 1.26 19.92 -7.76
CA GLU A 259 2.55 19.20 -7.80
C GLU A 259 3.23 19.11 -6.44
N ASP A 260 3.00 20.11 -5.59
CA ASP A 260 3.58 20.19 -4.25
C ASP A 260 2.78 19.33 -3.25
N GLY A 261 3.29 18.16 -2.94
CA GLY A 261 2.67 17.26 -1.98
C GLY A 261 2.64 17.76 -0.52
N GLY A 262 3.36 18.83 -0.20
CA GLY A 262 3.29 19.52 1.09
C GLY A 262 2.49 20.82 1.05
N ALA A 263 1.71 21.05 -0.01
CA ALA A 263 0.90 22.26 -0.16
C ALA A 263 -0.14 22.37 0.96
N SER A 264 -0.32 23.59 1.48
CA SER A 264 -1.49 23.93 2.28
C SER A 264 -2.69 24.18 1.36
N PHE A 265 -3.78 23.47 1.60
CA PHE A 265 -5.05 23.68 0.90
C PHE A 265 -5.89 24.81 1.51
N GLY A 266 -5.44 25.35 2.64
CA GLY A 266 -6.08 26.43 3.39
C GLY A 266 -6.14 26.11 4.89
N THR A 267 -6.93 26.88 5.62
CA THR A 267 -7.12 26.69 7.06
C THR A 267 -8.34 25.82 7.36
N ILE A 268 -8.30 25.21 8.53
CA ILE A 268 -9.40 24.36 9.02
C ILE A 268 -10.72 25.15 9.10
N SER A 269 -11.83 24.47 8.79
CA SER A 269 -13.16 25.11 8.71
C SER A 269 -13.64 25.66 10.07
N PRO A 270 -14.51 26.68 10.05
CA PRO A 270 -15.12 27.22 11.28
C PRO A 270 -15.82 26.20 12.14
N TYR A 271 -16.36 25.13 11.56
CA TYR A 271 -16.98 24.01 12.26
C TYR A 271 -16.05 23.41 13.32
N PHE A 272 -14.86 22.97 12.89
CA PHE A 272 -13.90 22.33 13.80
C PHE A 272 -13.30 23.31 14.80
N ARG A 273 -13.12 24.57 14.42
CA ARG A 273 -12.65 25.62 15.31
C ARG A 273 -13.59 25.82 16.47
N THR A 274 -14.89 25.95 16.20
CA THR A 274 -15.90 26.19 17.22
C THR A 274 -16.21 24.95 18.04
N ARG A 275 -16.32 23.78 17.41
CA ARG A 275 -16.72 22.53 18.06
C ARG A 275 -15.59 21.90 18.88
N TYR A 276 -14.38 21.93 18.37
CA TYR A 276 -13.23 21.22 18.95
C TYR A 276 -12.15 22.15 19.52
N GLY A 277 -12.12 23.41 19.15
CA GLY A 277 -11.17 24.40 19.68
C GLY A 277 -9.88 24.57 18.86
N PHE A 278 -9.86 24.15 17.59
CA PHE A 278 -8.72 24.40 16.71
C PHE A 278 -8.47 25.88 16.49
N PRO A 279 -7.20 26.35 16.40
CA PRO A 279 -6.86 27.70 15.98
C PRO A 279 -7.38 28.03 14.57
N SER A 280 -7.69 29.28 14.32
CA SER A 280 -8.07 29.72 12.97
C SER A 280 -6.92 29.65 11.96
N SER A 281 -5.69 29.56 12.45
CA SER A 281 -4.47 29.43 11.66
C SER A 281 -4.10 27.99 11.31
N THR A 282 -4.76 26.97 11.90
CA THR A 282 -4.44 25.56 11.65
C THR A 282 -4.53 25.24 10.17
N GLN A 283 -3.41 24.81 9.58
CA GLN A 283 -3.30 24.52 8.14
C GLN A 283 -3.75 23.10 7.81
N ILE A 284 -4.50 22.95 6.74
CA ILE A 284 -4.81 21.65 6.14
C ILE A 284 -3.79 21.40 5.03
N ILE A 285 -2.82 20.54 5.34
CA ILE A 285 -1.76 20.13 4.40
C ILE A 285 -2.27 18.98 3.53
N ALA A 286 -1.82 18.88 2.31
CA ALA A 286 -2.26 17.86 1.34
C ALA A 286 -2.34 16.47 1.97
N PHE A 287 -3.50 15.84 1.85
CA PHE A 287 -3.75 14.46 2.28
C PHE A 287 -3.37 13.50 1.15
N THR A 288 -2.92 12.28 1.46
CA THR A 288 -2.45 11.31 0.47
C THR A 288 -3.07 9.92 0.68
N GLY A 289 -2.67 8.93 -0.12
CA GLY A 289 -3.05 7.53 0.09
C GLY A 289 -2.34 6.90 1.29
N ASP A 290 -2.86 5.79 1.80
CA ASP A 290 -2.31 5.07 2.95
C ASP A 290 -0.88 4.55 2.71
N ASN A 291 -0.60 3.94 1.54
CA ASN A 291 0.74 3.47 1.22
C ASN A 291 1.74 4.63 1.02
N PRO A 292 1.43 5.70 0.25
CA PRO A 292 2.25 6.90 0.21
C PRO A 292 2.51 7.53 1.58
N SER A 293 1.51 7.55 2.46
CA SER A 293 1.71 8.08 3.82
C SER A 293 2.63 7.20 4.67
N THR A 294 2.55 5.87 4.50
CA THR A 294 3.38 4.92 5.24
C THR A 294 4.87 5.14 5.02
N ILE A 295 5.31 5.48 3.79
CA ILE A 295 6.72 5.75 3.52
C ILE A 295 7.22 7.05 4.17
N LEU A 296 6.31 7.96 4.55
CA LEU A 296 6.65 9.21 5.23
C LEU A 296 6.87 9.06 6.74
N ALA A 297 6.65 7.85 7.31
CA ALA A 297 6.90 7.60 8.73
C ALA A 297 8.40 7.49 9.08
N LEU A 298 9.28 7.52 8.08
CA LEU A 298 10.73 7.47 8.23
C LEU A 298 11.40 8.31 7.13
N PRO A 299 12.64 8.78 7.33
CA PRO A 299 13.38 9.55 6.32
C PRO A 299 13.88 8.63 5.19
N LEU A 300 12.95 8.12 4.38
CA LEU A 300 13.20 7.16 3.32
C LEU A 300 13.87 7.85 2.12
N ARG A 301 15.15 7.57 1.92
CA ARG A 301 15.92 8.14 0.81
C ARG A 301 15.81 7.30 -0.46
N SER A 302 16.22 7.87 -1.59
CA SER A 302 16.31 7.13 -2.85
C SER A 302 17.10 5.84 -2.69
N SER A 303 16.58 4.74 -3.23
CA SER A 303 17.08 3.37 -3.09
C SER A 303 16.90 2.72 -1.70
N ASP A 304 16.20 3.36 -0.76
CA ASP A 304 15.74 2.68 0.45
C ASP A 304 14.50 1.86 0.16
N ALA A 305 14.39 0.73 0.85
CA ALA A 305 13.28 -0.20 0.67
C ALA A 305 12.62 -0.58 2.00
N ILE A 306 11.30 -0.71 1.99
CA ILE A 306 10.50 -1.29 3.09
C ILE A 306 9.94 -2.62 2.61
N VAL A 307 10.14 -3.68 3.38
CA VAL A 307 9.57 -5.02 3.12
C VAL A 307 8.61 -5.36 4.24
N SER A 308 7.33 -5.33 3.96
CA SER A 308 6.29 -5.76 4.90
C SER A 308 6.11 -7.28 4.81
N LEU A 309 6.43 -7.97 5.90
CA LEU A 309 6.48 -9.43 6.02
C LEU A 309 5.29 -9.95 6.84
N GLY A 310 4.07 -9.69 6.34
CA GLY A 310 2.82 -10.22 6.89
C GLY A 310 2.40 -11.55 6.26
N THR A 311 1.11 -11.89 6.34
CA THR A 311 0.48 -13.00 5.59
C THR A 311 0.74 -12.85 4.08
N SER A 312 0.57 -11.63 3.57
CA SER A 312 1.04 -11.14 2.27
C SER A 312 2.40 -10.45 2.44
N THR A 313 3.06 -10.14 1.32
CA THR A 313 4.28 -9.32 1.31
C THR A 313 4.05 -8.08 0.47
N THR A 314 4.36 -6.90 1.01
CA THR A 314 4.40 -5.65 0.25
C THR A 314 5.83 -5.11 0.27
N PHE A 315 6.30 -4.67 -0.90
CA PHE A 315 7.60 -4.06 -1.06
C PHE A 315 7.41 -2.62 -1.56
N LEU A 316 7.92 -1.66 -0.82
CA LEU A 316 7.89 -0.24 -1.13
C LEU A 316 9.32 0.28 -1.27
N MET A 317 9.56 1.14 -2.25
CA MET A 317 10.87 1.75 -2.49
C MET A 317 10.69 3.19 -2.97
N SER A 318 11.50 4.10 -2.45
CA SER A 318 11.71 5.42 -3.05
C SER A 318 12.80 5.31 -4.13
N THR A 319 12.55 5.86 -5.32
CA THR A 319 13.49 5.78 -6.46
C THR A 319 13.40 7.01 -7.35
N ALA A 320 14.53 7.44 -7.89
CA ALA A 320 14.59 8.49 -8.92
C ALA A 320 14.35 7.91 -10.34
N ARG A 321 14.28 6.59 -10.50
CA ARG A 321 14.12 5.92 -11.80
C ARG A 321 12.69 5.55 -12.06
N TYR A 322 12.09 6.14 -13.08
CA TYR A 322 10.77 5.75 -13.57
C TYR A 322 10.90 4.60 -14.57
N ASN A 323 10.59 3.39 -14.16
CA ASN A 323 10.63 2.18 -14.99
C ASN A 323 9.37 1.33 -14.75
N PRO A 324 8.20 1.80 -15.20
CA PRO A 324 6.92 1.13 -14.98
C PRO A 324 6.80 -0.18 -15.76
N HIS A 325 6.01 -1.10 -15.20
CA HIS A 325 5.72 -2.40 -15.81
C HIS A 325 4.38 -2.94 -15.26
N PRO A 326 3.61 -3.73 -16.02
CA PRO A 326 2.31 -4.25 -15.57
C PRO A 326 2.32 -5.09 -14.28
N ALA A 327 3.48 -5.61 -13.87
CA ALA A 327 3.61 -6.45 -12.68
C ALA A 327 3.64 -5.66 -11.35
N TYR A 328 3.75 -4.33 -11.38
CA TYR A 328 3.91 -3.51 -10.17
C TYR A 328 3.37 -2.08 -10.39
N HIS A 329 3.44 -1.26 -9.35
CA HIS A 329 2.90 0.09 -9.36
C HIS A 329 4.01 1.12 -9.18
N PHE A 330 3.93 2.19 -9.96
CA PHE A 330 4.64 3.43 -9.75
C PHE A 330 3.66 4.53 -9.38
N LEU A 331 4.00 5.30 -8.36
CA LEU A 331 3.29 6.50 -7.95
C LEU A 331 4.29 7.66 -7.88
N ASN A 332 3.83 8.89 -8.09
CA ASN A 332 4.64 10.05 -7.74
C ASN A 332 4.98 10.01 -6.24
N HIS A 333 6.16 10.45 -5.87
CA HIS A 333 6.52 10.55 -4.45
C HIS A 333 5.63 11.59 -3.74
N PRO A 334 5.12 11.29 -2.53
CA PRO A 334 4.11 12.15 -1.88
C PRO A 334 4.65 13.52 -1.39
N THR A 335 5.96 13.75 -1.40
CA THR A 335 6.58 15.00 -0.91
C THR A 335 7.69 15.54 -1.80
N THR A 336 8.36 14.69 -2.58
CA THR A 336 9.59 15.05 -3.28
C THR A 336 9.44 14.92 -4.79
N PRO A 337 9.28 16.03 -5.53
CA PRO A 337 9.23 16.02 -6.99
C PRO A 337 10.45 15.34 -7.61
N GLY A 338 10.25 14.57 -8.67
CA GLY A 338 11.31 13.83 -9.37
C GLY A 338 11.68 12.48 -8.72
N LEU A 339 11.12 12.17 -7.55
CA LEU A 339 11.14 10.82 -6.99
C LEU A 339 9.80 10.12 -7.27
N TYR A 340 9.86 8.80 -7.24
CA TYR A 340 8.72 7.90 -7.38
C TYR A 340 8.69 6.93 -6.23
N MET A 341 7.50 6.49 -5.88
CA MET A 341 7.27 5.36 -5.01
C MET A 341 6.99 4.13 -5.88
N PHE A 342 7.84 3.12 -5.79
CA PHE A 342 7.62 1.79 -6.34
C PHE A 342 6.88 0.94 -5.31
N MET A 343 5.84 0.23 -5.75
CA MET A 343 5.06 -0.66 -4.90
C MET A 343 4.81 -2.00 -5.57
N LEU A 344 5.08 -3.08 -4.85
CA LEU A 344 4.90 -4.45 -5.31
C LEU A 344 4.22 -5.26 -4.21
N CYS A 345 3.18 -6.01 -4.57
CA CYS A 345 2.39 -6.81 -3.63
C CYS A 345 2.35 -8.28 -4.06
N TYR A 346 2.49 -9.18 -3.06
CA TYR A 346 2.35 -10.62 -3.21
C TYR A 346 1.31 -11.16 -2.24
N LYS A 347 0.47 -12.08 -2.70
CA LYS A 347 -0.50 -12.77 -1.84
C LYS A 347 0.14 -13.84 -0.95
N ASN A 348 1.17 -14.51 -1.46
CA ASN A 348 1.83 -15.63 -0.79
C ASN A 348 3.11 -15.15 -0.06
N GLY A 349 2.95 -14.41 1.04
CA GLY A 349 4.03 -13.98 1.92
C GLY A 349 4.29 -14.99 3.05
N GLY A 350 3.89 -14.62 4.27
CA GLY A 350 3.98 -15.46 5.48
C GLY A 350 3.25 -16.79 5.34
N LEU A 351 2.08 -16.77 4.71
CA LEU A 351 1.29 -17.98 4.47
C LEU A 351 2.10 -19.12 3.80
N ALA A 352 2.90 -18.77 2.79
CA ALA A 352 3.72 -19.78 2.09
C ALA A 352 4.87 -20.29 2.97
N ARG A 353 5.50 -19.40 3.75
CA ARG A 353 6.55 -19.77 4.72
C ARG A 353 6.00 -20.66 5.82
N GLU A 354 4.81 -20.35 6.33
CA GLU A 354 4.13 -21.13 7.37
C GLU A 354 3.83 -22.56 6.89
N ARG A 355 3.37 -22.73 5.65
CA ARG A 355 3.14 -24.05 5.09
C ARG A 355 4.41 -24.92 5.07
N ILE A 356 5.56 -24.34 4.73
CA ILE A 356 6.85 -25.06 4.75
C ILE A 356 7.30 -25.33 6.18
N ARG A 357 7.18 -24.36 7.10
CA ARG A 357 7.45 -24.57 8.53
C ARG A 357 6.64 -25.73 9.08
N ASP A 358 5.34 -25.75 8.78
CA ASP A 358 4.44 -26.78 9.29
C ASP A 358 4.79 -28.16 8.71
N ALA A 359 5.19 -28.24 7.43
CA ALA A 359 5.69 -29.48 6.82
C ALA A 359 6.99 -29.99 7.48
N ILE A 360 7.87 -29.09 7.94
CA ILE A 360 9.10 -29.44 8.66
C ILE A 360 8.81 -29.90 10.09
N ASN A 361 7.87 -29.24 10.76
CA ASN A 361 7.55 -29.52 12.15
C ASN A 361 6.65 -30.75 12.33
N GLY A 362 5.91 -31.16 11.29
CA GLY A 362 4.73 -31.97 11.46
C GLY A 362 3.66 -31.19 12.25
N ASP A 363 2.56 -31.84 12.62
CA ASP A 363 1.44 -31.18 13.32
C ASP A 363 1.74 -30.77 14.78
N ALA A 364 2.97 -30.99 15.26
CA ALA A 364 3.31 -30.90 16.67
C ALA A 364 3.69 -29.49 17.16
N SER A 365 4.09 -28.57 16.31
CA SER A 365 4.61 -27.27 16.74
C SER A 365 4.54 -26.19 15.66
N ARG A 366 4.27 -24.93 16.08
CA ARG A 366 4.35 -23.75 15.21
C ARG A 366 5.66 -22.98 15.37
N SER A 367 6.69 -23.56 16.05
CA SER A 367 8.00 -22.93 16.20
C SER A 367 8.69 -22.77 14.84
N TRP A 368 9.42 -21.68 14.72
CA TRP A 368 10.28 -21.38 13.55
C TRP A 368 11.68 -21.99 13.67
N ASP A 369 12.06 -22.61 14.78
CA ASP A 369 13.43 -23.06 15.06
C ASP A 369 13.94 -24.04 13.99
N LYS A 370 13.21 -25.13 13.75
CA LYS A 370 13.61 -26.12 12.73
C LYS A 370 13.63 -25.53 11.31
N PHE A 371 12.70 -24.62 11.00
CA PHE A 371 12.69 -23.90 9.73
C PHE A 371 13.93 -23.02 9.59
N ASN A 372 14.27 -22.26 10.63
CA ASN A 372 15.43 -21.38 10.65
C ASN A 372 16.74 -22.17 10.53
N ASP A 373 16.86 -23.28 11.27
CA ASP A 373 18.02 -24.18 11.19
C ASP A 373 18.17 -24.74 9.78
N ALA A 374 17.10 -25.22 9.19
CA ALA A 374 17.11 -25.74 7.82
C ALA A 374 17.46 -24.65 6.79
N ALA A 375 16.89 -23.46 6.92
CA ALA A 375 17.16 -22.34 6.02
C ALA A 375 18.61 -21.84 6.08
N THR A 376 19.21 -21.84 7.28
CA THR A 376 20.58 -21.33 7.49
C THR A 376 21.65 -22.39 7.23
N SER A 377 21.39 -23.67 7.53
CA SER A 377 22.33 -24.77 7.28
C SER A 377 22.37 -25.22 5.81
N THR A 378 21.29 -25.02 5.05
CA THR A 378 21.28 -25.30 3.61
C THR A 378 22.21 -24.32 2.87
N PRO A 379 23.12 -24.79 2.00
CA PRO A 379 24.01 -23.91 1.24
C PRO A 379 23.25 -22.92 0.35
N VAL A 380 23.89 -21.76 0.07
CA VAL A 380 23.37 -20.72 -0.86
C VAL A 380 22.97 -21.36 -2.18
N LEU A 381 21.71 -21.15 -2.60
CA LEU A 381 21.14 -21.74 -3.84
C LEU A 381 21.24 -23.28 -3.88
N GLY A 382 21.38 -23.92 -2.74
CA GLY A 382 21.53 -25.37 -2.62
C GLY A 382 22.88 -25.93 -3.09
N GLN A 383 23.87 -25.09 -3.38
CA GLN A 383 25.17 -25.49 -3.95
C GLN A 383 26.23 -25.71 -2.87
N SER A 384 26.66 -26.94 -2.66
CA SER A 384 27.82 -27.27 -1.84
C SER A 384 29.13 -26.87 -2.53
N ASP A 385 29.21 -27.10 -3.84
CA ASP A 385 30.28 -26.61 -4.71
C ASP A 385 29.69 -25.67 -5.81
N PRO A 386 29.84 -24.34 -5.67
CA PRO A 386 29.28 -23.38 -6.62
C PRO A 386 29.81 -23.52 -8.06
N ALA A 387 30.96 -24.19 -8.27
CA ALA A 387 31.53 -24.39 -9.59
C ALA A 387 30.93 -25.60 -10.34
N ARG A 388 30.34 -26.54 -9.59
CA ARG A 388 29.88 -27.82 -10.14
C ARG A 388 28.39 -28.08 -9.95
N ASP A 389 27.85 -27.65 -8.82
CA ASP A 389 26.47 -27.95 -8.47
C ASP A 389 25.50 -27.00 -9.21
N PRO A 390 24.38 -27.51 -9.74
CA PRO A 390 23.34 -26.66 -10.28
C PRO A 390 22.68 -25.82 -9.17
N ILE A 391 22.18 -24.66 -9.56
CA ILE A 391 21.40 -23.77 -8.70
C ILE A 391 20.01 -24.36 -8.46
N ARG A 392 19.56 -24.44 -7.20
CA ARG A 392 18.19 -24.80 -6.86
C ARG A 392 17.29 -23.59 -6.88
N LEU A 393 16.18 -23.65 -7.63
CA LEU A 393 15.17 -22.61 -7.75
C LEU A 393 13.79 -23.18 -7.43
N GLY A 394 13.01 -22.48 -6.61
CA GLY A 394 11.66 -22.91 -6.27
C GLY A 394 10.64 -21.78 -6.36
N LEU A 395 9.37 -22.13 -6.66
CA LEU A 395 8.23 -21.25 -6.46
C LEU A 395 7.20 -21.97 -5.61
N PHE A 396 6.62 -21.25 -4.64
CA PHE A 396 5.75 -21.83 -3.61
C PHE A 396 4.51 -20.94 -3.44
N PHE A 397 3.42 -21.31 -4.10
CA PHE A 397 2.18 -20.56 -4.08
C PHE A 397 1.02 -21.41 -3.55
N PRO A 398 0.78 -21.43 -2.22
CA PRO A 398 -0.38 -22.09 -1.63
C PRO A 398 -1.74 -21.52 -2.09
N ARG A 399 -1.75 -20.32 -2.67
CA ARG A 399 -2.89 -19.66 -3.30
C ARG A 399 -2.47 -19.07 -4.65
N PRO A 400 -3.42 -18.81 -5.57
CA PRO A 400 -3.09 -18.10 -6.79
C PRO A 400 -2.34 -16.80 -6.50
N GLU A 401 -1.23 -16.55 -7.23
CA GLU A 401 -0.40 -15.37 -7.07
C GLU A 401 -0.69 -14.33 -8.17
N ILE A 402 -0.42 -13.07 -7.88
CA ILE A 402 -0.59 -11.95 -8.82
C ILE A 402 0.71 -11.56 -9.52
N VAL A 403 1.85 -11.85 -8.90
CA VAL A 403 3.19 -11.56 -9.44
C VAL A 403 4.13 -12.74 -9.16
N PRO A 404 4.42 -13.57 -10.19
CA PRO A 404 3.76 -13.62 -11.50
C PRO A 404 2.30 -14.08 -11.39
N ALA A 405 1.48 -13.79 -12.41
CA ALA A 405 0.07 -14.20 -12.44
C ALA A 405 -0.03 -15.71 -12.70
N VAL A 406 -0.06 -16.51 -11.65
CA VAL A 406 -0.07 -17.98 -11.69
C VAL A 406 -1.12 -18.56 -10.74
N LYS A 407 -1.57 -19.78 -11.05
CA LYS A 407 -2.38 -20.58 -10.15
C LYS A 407 -1.57 -21.05 -8.94
N GLU A 408 -2.23 -21.59 -7.96
CA GLU A 408 -1.59 -22.31 -6.85
C GLU A 408 -0.71 -23.44 -7.35
N GLY A 409 0.41 -23.68 -6.67
CA GLY A 409 1.35 -24.75 -7.05
C GLY A 409 2.68 -24.64 -6.36
N THR A 410 3.51 -25.65 -6.59
CA THR A 410 4.88 -25.69 -6.12
C THR A 410 5.77 -26.21 -7.25
N TRP A 411 6.75 -25.42 -7.61
CA TRP A 411 7.75 -25.75 -8.66
C TRP A 411 9.11 -25.86 -8.00
N ARG A 412 9.85 -26.94 -8.27
CA ARG A 412 11.21 -27.17 -7.81
C ARG A 412 12.06 -27.52 -9.00
N TYR A 413 13.07 -26.70 -9.28
CA TYR A 413 13.89 -26.80 -10.48
C TYR A 413 15.37 -26.64 -10.13
N THR A 414 16.22 -27.16 -11.00
CA THR A 414 17.65 -26.88 -11.02
C THR A 414 18.01 -26.08 -12.25
N TYR A 415 18.92 -25.15 -12.10
CA TYR A 415 19.38 -24.26 -13.15
C TYR A 415 20.90 -24.30 -13.26
N THR A 416 21.43 -24.47 -14.46
CA THR A 416 22.87 -24.46 -14.75
C THR A 416 23.24 -23.18 -15.48
N PRO A 417 23.89 -22.17 -14.85
CA PRO A 417 24.17 -20.88 -15.46
C PRO A 417 25.02 -20.95 -16.73
N SER A 418 25.96 -21.92 -16.83
CA SER A 418 26.87 -22.04 -17.95
C SER A 418 26.19 -22.51 -19.25
N THR A 419 25.12 -23.29 -19.16
CA THR A 419 24.35 -23.79 -20.30
C THR A 419 23.00 -23.11 -20.47
N GLY A 420 22.49 -22.46 -19.40
CA GLY A 420 21.13 -21.92 -19.38
C GLY A 420 20.04 -22.96 -19.14
N ASP A 421 20.41 -24.22 -18.84
CA ASP A 421 19.46 -25.32 -18.70
C ASP A 421 18.65 -25.19 -17.40
N LEU A 422 17.33 -25.30 -17.52
CA LEU A 422 16.37 -25.35 -16.43
C LEU A 422 15.66 -26.71 -16.48
N SER A 423 15.82 -27.52 -15.42
CA SER A 423 15.27 -28.88 -15.33
C SER A 423 14.50 -29.10 -14.05
N SER A 424 13.43 -29.90 -14.10
CA SER A 424 12.68 -30.29 -12.89
C SER A 424 13.61 -31.00 -11.90
N ALA A 425 13.53 -30.62 -10.63
CA ALA A 425 14.35 -31.20 -9.59
C ALA A 425 13.86 -32.61 -9.22
N ASP A 426 14.79 -33.55 -9.00
CA ASP A 426 14.47 -34.84 -8.42
C ASP A 426 14.24 -34.71 -6.91
N THR A 427 12.97 -34.67 -6.53
CA THR A 427 12.54 -34.57 -5.11
C THR A 427 12.53 -35.91 -4.39
N THR A 428 12.78 -37.02 -5.08
CA THR A 428 12.94 -38.35 -4.46
C THR A 428 14.37 -38.56 -3.97
N SER A 429 15.30 -37.76 -4.48
CA SER A 429 16.71 -37.79 -4.07
C SER A 429 16.91 -37.06 -2.73
N THR A 430 17.54 -37.76 -1.78
CA THR A 430 17.92 -37.17 -0.49
C THR A 430 19.11 -36.20 -0.58
N THR A 431 19.74 -36.10 -1.75
CA THR A 431 20.88 -35.19 -1.98
C THR A 431 20.58 -34.10 -2.98
N ALA A 432 19.82 -34.38 -4.03
CA ALA A 432 19.47 -33.39 -5.04
C ALA A 432 18.50 -32.32 -4.49
N TRP A 433 17.45 -32.75 -3.79
CA TRP A 433 16.51 -31.83 -3.12
C TRP A 433 15.98 -32.48 -1.81
N PRO A 434 16.73 -32.44 -0.69
CA PRO A 434 16.34 -33.07 0.55
C PRO A 434 15.10 -32.41 1.18
N LEU A 435 13.94 -33.03 0.97
CA LEU A 435 12.68 -32.57 1.54
C LEU A 435 12.54 -33.00 3.02
N PRO A 436 11.79 -32.18 3.84
CA PRO A 436 11.25 -30.86 3.55
C PRO A 436 12.26 -29.72 3.80
N GLY A 437 13.47 -30.02 4.29
CA GLY A 437 14.44 -29.04 4.76
C GLY A 437 14.94 -28.07 3.67
N ALA A 438 15.19 -28.57 2.44
CA ALA A 438 15.65 -27.72 1.34
C ALA A 438 14.65 -26.62 0.96
N ASP A 439 13.36 -26.87 1.16
CA ASP A 439 12.32 -25.89 0.87
C ASP A 439 12.39 -24.66 1.79
N ALA A 440 12.91 -24.80 3.01
CA ALA A 440 13.02 -23.72 3.97
C ALA A 440 13.92 -22.57 3.45
N ARG A 441 15.05 -22.90 2.85
CA ARG A 441 15.90 -21.89 2.22
C ARG A 441 15.33 -21.46 0.87
N ALA A 442 14.90 -22.43 0.06
CA ALA A 442 14.42 -22.16 -1.30
C ALA A 442 13.23 -21.20 -1.33
N ILE A 443 12.29 -21.26 -0.38
CA ILE A 443 11.18 -20.31 -0.32
C ILE A 443 11.63 -18.89 0.02
N LEU A 444 12.57 -18.73 0.95
CA LEU A 444 13.11 -17.41 1.30
C LEU A 444 13.88 -16.82 0.11
N GLU A 445 14.74 -17.63 -0.51
CA GLU A 445 15.46 -17.24 -1.73
C GLU A 445 14.50 -16.87 -2.85
N SER A 446 13.46 -17.66 -3.09
CA SER A 446 12.41 -17.40 -4.09
C SER A 446 11.73 -16.05 -3.88
N GLN A 447 11.26 -15.79 -2.66
CA GLN A 447 10.56 -14.55 -2.35
C GLN A 447 11.45 -13.32 -2.55
N PHE A 448 12.70 -13.37 -2.08
CA PHE A 448 13.63 -12.24 -2.24
C PHE A 448 14.21 -12.14 -3.65
N LEU A 449 14.39 -13.24 -4.39
CA LEU A 449 14.76 -13.19 -5.81
C LEU A 449 13.64 -12.53 -6.63
N SER A 450 12.38 -12.81 -6.34
CA SER A 450 11.25 -12.17 -7.00
C SER A 450 11.22 -10.66 -6.74
N LEU A 451 11.49 -10.21 -5.51
CA LEU A 451 11.64 -8.78 -5.19
C LEU A 451 12.82 -8.17 -5.96
N ARG A 452 13.99 -8.83 -5.92
CA ARG A 452 15.20 -8.35 -6.62
C ARG A 452 14.99 -8.26 -8.12
N LEU A 453 14.37 -9.26 -8.74
CA LEU A 453 14.10 -9.29 -10.18
C LEU A 453 13.38 -8.03 -10.67
N ARG A 454 12.48 -7.49 -9.84
CA ARG A 454 11.63 -6.36 -10.19
C ARG A 454 12.19 -5.01 -9.74
N SER A 455 13.07 -5.00 -8.73
CA SER A 455 13.62 -3.76 -8.17
C SER A 455 15.07 -3.45 -8.57
N GLN A 456 15.83 -4.42 -9.09
CA GLN A 456 17.27 -4.24 -9.39
C GLN A 456 17.58 -3.13 -10.41
N SER A 457 16.65 -2.83 -11.31
CA SER A 457 16.80 -1.72 -12.27
C SER A 457 16.49 -0.34 -11.68
N LEU A 458 15.91 -0.31 -10.47
CA LEU A 458 15.45 0.91 -9.80
C LEU A 458 16.46 1.46 -8.79
N VAL A 459 17.46 0.66 -8.45
CA VAL A 459 18.50 1.02 -7.49
C VAL A 459 19.76 1.50 -8.19
N GLU A 460 20.57 2.27 -7.48
CA GLU A 460 21.81 2.83 -7.99
C GLU A 460 23.02 2.15 -7.37
N ALA A 461 24.12 2.17 -8.10
CA ALA A 461 25.41 1.76 -7.56
C ALA A 461 25.87 2.78 -6.49
N GLN A 462 26.35 2.28 -5.36
CA GLN A 462 26.85 3.10 -4.27
C GLN A 462 28.38 2.90 -4.14
N GLY A 463 29.11 3.88 -4.63
CA GLY A 463 30.56 3.77 -4.72
C GLY A 463 30.99 2.62 -5.64
N THR A 464 31.77 1.68 -5.12
CA THR A 464 32.23 0.48 -5.85
C THR A 464 31.29 -0.72 -5.72
N LEU A 465 30.21 -0.61 -4.94
CA LEU A 465 29.26 -1.70 -4.74
C LEU A 465 28.31 -1.84 -5.93
N PRO A 466 27.87 -3.05 -6.26
CA PRO A 466 26.86 -3.26 -7.30
C PRO A 466 25.54 -2.56 -6.95
N PRO A 467 24.70 -2.25 -7.97
CA PRO A 467 23.38 -1.66 -7.73
C PRO A 467 22.54 -2.53 -6.79
N GLN A 468 22.10 -1.93 -5.68
CA GLN A 468 21.35 -2.57 -4.61
C GLN A 468 20.64 -1.52 -3.75
N PRO A 469 19.64 -1.89 -2.93
CA PRO A 469 19.10 -0.97 -1.93
C PRO A 469 20.18 -0.41 -0.99
N ARG A 470 19.98 0.82 -0.52
CA ARG A 470 20.84 1.44 0.49
C ARG A 470 20.54 0.80 1.86
N ARG A 471 19.31 0.96 2.35
CA ARG A 471 18.79 0.32 3.57
C ARG A 471 17.56 -0.50 3.24
N ILE A 472 17.41 -1.63 3.90
CA ILE A 472 16.22 -2.47 3.83
C ILE A 472 15.55 -2.47 5.20
N TYR A 473 14.35 -1.92 5.28
CA TYR A 473 13.54 -1.88 6.49
C TYR A 473 12.52 -3.02 6.47
N LEU A 474 12.60 -3.94 7.41
CA LEU A 474 11.65 -5.03 7.58
C LEU A 474 10.57 -4.63 8.58
N VAL A 475 9.30 -4.85 8.23
CA VAL A 475 8.14 -4.64 9.10
C VAL A 475 7.24 -5.87 9.12
N GLY A 476 6.34 -5.96 10.10
CA GLY A 476 5.42 -7.08 10.27
C GLY A 476 6.02 -8.26 11.01
N GLY A 477 5.21 -9.31 11.20
CA GLY A 477 5.58 -10.47 12.05
C GLY A 477 6.85 -11.19 11.62
N GLY A 478 7.13 -11.29 10.32
CA GLY A 478 8.34 -11.91 9.78
C GLY A 478 9.63 -11.13 10.05
N ALA A 479 9.54 -9.84 10.37
CA ALA A 479 10.70 -8.97 10.60
C ALA A 479 11.51 -9.33 11.86
N ALA A 480 10.92 -10.08 12.78
CA ALA A 480 11.59 -10.56 14.00
C ALA A 480 12.42 -11.83 13.76
N ASN A 481 12.26 -12.51 12.62
CA ASN A 481 12.93 -13.76 12.33
C ASN A 481 14.35 -13.51 11.77
N PRO A 482 15.42 -13.96 12.46
CA PRO A 482 16.80 -13.68 12.07
C PRO A 482 17.20 -14.33 10.74
N ALA A 483 16.69 -15.53 10.43
CA ALA A 483 16.99 -16.22 9.18
C ALA A 483 16.39 -15.45 7.99
N ILE A 484 15.18 -14.90 8.13
CA ILE A 484 14.53 -14.06 7.11
C ILE A 484 15.34 -12.78 6.90
N ALA A 485 15.76 -12.10 7.97
CA ALA A 485 16.54 -10.89 7.89
C ALA A 485 17.90 -11.09 7.21
N GLU A 486 18.60 -12.17 7.56
CA GLU A 486 19.90 -12.53 6.98
C GLU A 486 19.76 -12.84 5.48
N LEU A 487 18.77 -13.65 5.07
CA LEU A 487 18.57 -13.98 3.67
C LEU A 487 18.08 -12.76 2.86
N ALA A 488 17.27 -11.88 3.44
CA ALA A 488 16.91 -10.64 2.80
C ALA A 488 18.16 -9.82 2.41
N GLY A 489 19.11 -9.69 3.32
CA GLY A 489 20.40 -9.02 3.06
C GLY A 489 21.25 -9.75 2.02
N GLN A 490 21.34 -11.08 2.09
CA GLN A 490 22.11 -11.87 1.13
C GLN A 490 21.58 -11.73 -0.31
N VAL A 491 20.26 -11.73 -0.48
CA VAL A 491 19.62 -11.74 -1.81
C VAL A 491 19.41 -10.32 -2.35
N LEU A 492 18.85 -9.41 -1.55
CA LEU A 492 18.52 -8.05 -1.97
C LEU A 492 19.72 -7.10 -1.86
N GLY A 493 20.69 -7.42 -1.02
CA GLY A 493 21.79 -6.54 -0.69
C GLY A 493 21.49 -5.68 0.53
N GLY A 494 21.64 -4.38 0.37
CA GLY A 494 21.55 -3.39 1.45
C GLY A 494 22.93 -2.91 1.85
N SER A 495 23.45 -1.88 1.16
CA SER A 495 24.81 -1.39 1.36
C SER A 495 25.10 -0.90 2.79
N GLU A 496 24.07 -0.40 3.49
CA GLU A 496 24.13 0.01 4.89
C GLU A 496 23.57 -1.06 5.84
N GLY A 497 22.81 -2.03 5.32
CA GLY A 497 22.30 -3.16 6.10
C GLY A 497 20.80 -3.38 6.02
N VAL A 498 20.35 -4.35 6.82
CA VAL A 498 18.94 -4.70 7.02
C VAL A 498 18.53 -4.32 8.43
N TYR A 499 17.41 -3.63 8.53
CA TYR A 499 16.90 -3.05 9.77
C TYR A 499 15.48 -3.54 10.05
N LYS A 500 15.15 -3.72 11.30
CA LYS A 500 13.76 -3.87 11.75
C LYS A 500 13.22 -2.50 12.09
N LEU A 501 12.06 -2.15 11.54
CA LEU A 501 11.35 -0.92 11.83
C LEU A 501 10.25 -1.21 12.87
N GLU A 502 10.28 -0.51 14.00
CA GLU A 502 9.40 -0.71 15.16
C GLU A 502 8.39 0.44 15.35
N ILE A 503 7.84 0.97 14.27
CA ILE A 503 6.80 2.04 14.30
C ILE A 503 5.42 1.46 14.66
N GLY A 504 5.26 0.14 14.60
CA GLY A 504 3.98 -0.53 14.87
C GLY A 504 2.90 -0.23 13.83
N GLY A 505 1.64 -0.34 14.23
CA GLY A 505 0.46 -0.05 13.37
C GLY A 505 0.17 1.44 13.18
N ASN A 506 1.11 2.33 13.52
CA ASN A 506 0.91 3.78 13.47
C ASN A 506 1.59 4.45 12.28
N ALA A 507 2.35 3.70 11.47
CA ALA A 507 3.18 4.27 10.40
C ALA A 507 2.42 5.22 9.47
N CYS A 508 1.22 4.84 9.03
CA CYS A 508 0.42 5.66 8.13
C CYS A 508 0.01 6.99 8.77
N ALA A 509 -0.57 6.97 9.97
CA ALA A 509 -0.99 8.19 10.68
C ALA A 509 0.21 9.05 11.13
N LEU A 510 1.35 8.43 11.51
CA LEU A 510 2.60 9.15 11.81
C LEU A 510 3.16 9.84 10.58
N GLY A 511 3.21 9.16 9.42
CA GLY A 511 3.63 9.78 8.16
C GLY A 511 2.77 10.99 7.80
N SER A 512 1.46 10.89 8.04
CA SER A 512 0.52 12.02 7.89
C SER A 512 0.85 13.16 8.86
N ALA A 513 1.09 12.87 10.16
CA ALA A 513 1.44 13.89 11.15
C ALA A 513 2.78 14.57 10.82
N TYR A 514 3.77 13.80 10.37
CA TYR A 514 5.07 14.34 9.95
C TYR A 514 4.95 15.21 8.69
N LYS A 515 4.11 14.80 7.73
CA LYS A 515 3.78 15.62 6.56
C LYS A 515 3.10 16.93 6.96
N ALA A 516 2.18 16.89 7.93
CA ALA A 516 1.56 18.09 8.48
C ALA A 516 2.59 19.03 9.11
N ALA A 517 3.50 18.49 9.93
CA ALA A 517 4.54 19.26 10.58
C ALA A 517 5.51 19.89 9.56
N TRP A 518 5.99 19.12 8.61
CA TRP A 518 6.86 19.61 7.54
C TRP A 518 6.16 20.66 6.68
N GLY A 519 4.92 20.42 6.25
CA GLY A 519 4.17 21.36 5.41
C GLY A 519 3.97 22.73 6.05
N VAL A 520 3.84 22.79 7.38
CA VAL A 520 3.73 24.03 8.16
C VAL A 520 5.09 24.66 8.44
N GLN A 521 6.09 23.84 8.82
CA GLN A 521 7.38 24.32 9.33
C GLN A 521 8.43 24.58 8.24
N ARG A 522 8.29 23.93 7.06
CA ARG A 522 9.20 24.19 5.96
C ARG A 522 9.20 25.68 5.61
N ARG A 523 10.38 26.24 5.40
CA ARG A 523 10.53 27.67 5.14
C ARG A 523 9.89 28.07 3.81
N GLN A 524 9.54 29.36 3.68
CA GLN A 524 8.89 29.90 2.48
C GLN A 524 9.74 29.75 1.21
N ASP A 525 11.05 29.54 1.31
CA ASP A 525 11.93 29.22 0.19
C ASP A 525 11.68 27.83 -0.43
N GLN A 526 10.79 27.02 0.18
CA GLN A 526 10.27 25.73 -0.30
C GLN A 526 11.33 24.70 -0.74
N GLN A 527 12.60 24.90 -0.34
CA GLN A 527 13.70 24.04 -0.78
C GLN A 527 14.08 22.94 0.21
N GLU A 528 13.60 22.99 1.46
CA GLU A 528 13.89 21.96 2.45
C GLU A 528 13.10 20.68 2.11
N LYS A 529 13.81 19.65 1.67
CA LYS A 529 13.22 18.35 1.34
C LYS A 529 12.67 17.69 2.60
N PHE A 530 11.58 16.95 2.43
CA PHE A 530 10.92 16.23 3.52
C PHE A 530 11.89 15.26 4.22
N GLU A 531 12.67 14.50 3.46
CA GLU A 531 13.59 13.51 3.99
C GLU A 531 14.68 14.14 4.86
N ASP A 532 15.24 15.28 4.42
CA ASP A 532 16.28 16.00 5.17
C ASP A 532 15.70 16.65 6.43
N TRP A 533 14.50 17.23 6.31
CA TRP A 533 13.78 17.83 7.44
C TRP A 533 13.42 16.78 8.50
N LEU A 534 12.96 15.62 8.05
CA LEU A 534 12.55 14.52 8.94
C LEU A 534 13.79 13.90 9.61
N GLU A 535 14.86 13.59 8.87
CA GLU A 535 16.09 12.97 9.39
C GLU A 535 16.73 13.80 10.51
N ALA A 536 16.66 15.14 10.40
CA ALA A 536 17.20 16.04 11.43
C ALA A 536 16.42 16.00 12.77
N ARG A 537 15.22 15.41 12.80
CA ARG A 537 14.28 15.43 13.94
C ARG A 537 13.84 14.04 14.39
N TRP A 538 14.06 13.04 13.55
CA TRP A 538 13.53 11.69 13.75
C TRP A 538 14.39 10.89 14.73
N ASP A 539 13.74 10.19 15.66
CA ASP A 539 14.41 9.32 16.63
C ASP A 539 14.72 7.95 16.01
N GLU A 540 15.83 7.85 15.26
CA GLU A 540 16.25 6.60 14.65
C GLU A 540 16.44 5.50 15.69
N VAL A 541 17.03 5.81 16.83
CA VAL A 541 17.37 4.83 17.87
C VAL A 541 16.13 4.20 18.50
N GLY A 542 15.06 4.98 18.63
CA GLY A 542 13.78 4.50 19.18
C GLY A 542 12.98 3.62 18.22
N PHE A 543 13.19 3.78 16.90
CA PHE A 543 12.34 3.11 15.89
C PHE A 543 13.06 2.08 15.03
N VAL A 544 14.39 2.07 14.99
CA VAL A 544 15.17 1.26 14.04
C VAL A 544 16.23 0.46 14.74
N ARG A 545 16.24 -0.84 14.45
CA ARG A 545 17.27 -1.75 14.94
C ARG A 545 17.89 -2.53 13.79
N LYS A 546 19.22 -2.44 13.64
CA LYS A 546 19.95 -3.25 12.67
C LYS A 546 19.83 -4.72 13.03
N VAL A 547 19.37 -5.57 12.08
CA VAL A 547 19.10 -7.00 12.30
C VAL A 547 19.94 -7.91 11.41
N ALA A 548 20.52 -7.38 10.30
CA ALA A 548 21.49 -8.10 9.48
C ALA A 548 22.45 -7.12 8.79
N HIS A 549 23.57 -7.65 8.30
CA HIS A 549 24.61 -6.83 7.68
C HIS A 549 24.24 -6.29 6.30
N GLY A 550 23.31 -6.94 5.59
CA GLY A 550 22.95 -6.58 4.23
C GLY A 550 23.87 -7.24 3.18
N TYR A 551 24.44 -6.43 2.29
CA TYR A 551 25.32 -6.90 1.22
C TYR A 551 26.47 -7.77 1.73
N ARG A 552 26.66 -8.91 1.06
CA ARG A 552 27.77 -9.83 1.31
C ARG A 552 28.43 -10.19 -0.01
N ALA A 553 29.67 -9.69 -0.18
CA ALA A 553 30.45 -9.94 -1.39
C ALA A 553 30.58 -11.44 -1.69
N GLY A 554 30.50 -11.80 -2.97
CA GLY A 554 30.50 -13.17 -3.45
C GLY A 554 29.16 -13.89 -3.31
N VAL A 555 28.37 -13.61 -2.26
CA VAL A 555 27.04 -14.21 -2.06
C VAL A 555 25.99 -13.47 -2.90
N PHE A 556 25.98 -12.13 -2.84
CA PHE A 556 25.07 -11.29 -3.62
C PHE A 556 25.24 -11.52 -5.13
N GLU A 557 26.47 -11.68 -5.62
CA GLU A 557 26.80 -11.95 -7.01
C GLU A 557 26.30 -13.35 -7.43
N ARG A 558 26.41 -14.37 -6.57
CA ARG A 558 25.86 -15.70 -6.85
C ARG A 558 24.34 -15.66 -7.07
N TYR A 559 23.60 -14.88 -6.28
CA TYR A 559 22.19 -14.65 -6.52
C TYR A 559 21.94 -13.92 -7.86
N GLY A 560 22.87 -13.07 -8.29
CA GLY A 560 22.87 -12.47 -9.63
C GLY A 560 22.91 -13.51 -10.75
N LEU A 561 23.73 -14.57 -10.59
CA LEU A 561 23.80 -15.68 -11.56
C LEU A 561 22.52 -16.53 -11.61
N ALA A 562 21.73 -16.52 -10.53
CA ALA A 562 20.45 -17.23 -10.47
C ALA A 562 19.31 -16.49 -11.20
N MET A 563 19.42 -15.18 -11.44
CA MET A 563 18.33 -14.35 -11.95
C MET A 563 17.79 -14.79 -13.32
N PRO A 564 18.60 -15.16 -14.32
CA PRO A 564 18.08 -15.64 -15.59
C PRO A 564 17.25 -16.92 -15.44
N GLY A 565 17.74 -17.90 -14.66
CA GLY A 565 17.02 -19.14 -14.37
C GLY A 565 15.74 -18.89 -13.58
N PHE A 566 15.74 -17.95 -12.62
CA PHE A 566 14.57 -17.62 -11.85
C PHE A 566 13.47 -16.97 -12.73
N ARG A 567 13.85 -16.07 -13.65
CA ARG A 567 12.94 -15.52 -14.66
C ARG A 567 12.34 -16.61 -15.55
N ALA A 568 13.17 -17.50 -16.07
CA ALA A 568 12.72 -18.62 -16.90
C ALA A 568 11.74 -19.55 -16.13
N LEU A 569 11.98 -19.77 -14.83
CA LEU A 569 11.08 -20.54 -13.97
C LEU A 569 9.73 -19.86 -13.78
N GLU A 570 9.71 -18.54 -13.54
CA GLU A 570 8.45 -17.78 -13.48
C GLU A 570 7.67 -17.83 -14.79
N GLU A 571 8.35 -17.66 -15.93
CA GLU A 571 7.73 -17.76 -17.26
C GLU A 571 7.16 -19.16 -17.52
N LEU A 572 7.87 -20.20 -17.11
CA LEU A 572 7.40 -21.58 -17.19
C LEU A 572 6.13 -21.77 -16.35
N ALA A 573 6.14 -21.31 -15.10
CA ALA A 573 4.99 -21.43 -14.20
C ALA A 573 3.76 -20.67 -14.72
N VAL A 574 3.93 -19.52 -15.40
CA VAL A 574 2.85 -18.78 -16.05
C VAL A 574 2.26 -19.55 -17.25
N ARG A 575 3.10 -20.25 -18.01
CA ARG A 575 2.67 -21.06 -19.16
C ARG A 575 1.99 -22.38 -18.76
N ASP A 576 2.35 -22.89 -17.59
CA ASP A 576 1.83 -24.16 -17.05
C ASP A 576 0.38 -24.00 -16.53
N LYS A 577 -0.57 -23.99 -17.48
CA LYS A 577 -2.00 -23.75 -17.20
C LYS A 577 -2.68 -24.91 -16.46
N GLY A 578 -1.95 -25.79 -15.76
CA GLY A 578 -2.57 -26.81 -14.94
C GLY A 578 -1.99 -28.22 -14.98
N GLN A 579 -0.70 -28.41 -15.14
CA GLN A 579 -0.02 -29.68 -14.84
C GLN A 579 0.82 -29.54 -13.55
N GLY A 580 0.24 -29.04 -12.49
CA GLY A 580 0.73 -29.26 -11.14
C GLY A 580 0.44 -30.71 -10.79
N CYS A 581 1.47 -31.49 -10.44
CA CYS A 581 1.38 -32.87 -9.96
C CYS A 581 0.29 -32.98 -8.89
N VAL A 582 -0.86 -33.52 -9.26
CA VAL A 582 -1.95 -33.88 -8.35
C VAL A 582 -1.49 -35.14 -7.64
N GLN A 583 -0.92 -35.01 -6.46
CA GLN A 583 -1.09 -36.06 -5.45
C GLN A 583 -2.41 -35.76 -4.73
N SER A 584 -3.37 -36.60 -5.06
CA SER A 584 -4.68 -36.64 -4.41
C SER A 584 -4.50 -36.93 -2.92
N GLU A 585 -4.74 -35.94 -2.07
CA GLU A 585 -5.13 -36.18 -0.69
C GLU A 585 -6.52 -35.57 -0.48
N THR A 586 -7.42 -36.46 -0.08
CA THR A 586 -8.81 -36.24 0.27
C THR A 586 -8.95 -35.11 1.28
N GLU A 587 -9.81 -34.14 0.97
CA GLU A 587 -10.24 -33.09 1.89
C GLU A 587 -10.88 -33.67 3.15
N PRO A 588 -10.60 -33.09 4.31
CA PRO A 588 -11.57 -32.97 5.36
C PRO A 588 -12.13 -31.55 5.39
N THR A 589 -13.40 -31.44 5.12
CA THR A 589 -14.25 -30.29 5.41
C THR A 589 -14.04 -29.86 6.87
N ALA A 590 -13.34 -28.77 7.09
CA ALA A 590 -13.24 -28.12 8.40
C ALA A 590 -13.84 -26.72 8.32
N VAL A 591 -15.01 -26.62 8.91
CA VAL A 591 -15.66 -25.39 9.34
C VAL A 591 -14.73 -24.67 10.31
N VAL A 592 -14.15 -23.55 9.91
CA VAL A 592 -13.40 -22.68 10.83
C VAL A 592 -14.35 -21.67 11.42
N ARG A 593 -14.86 -22.01 12.61
CA ARG A 593 -15.35 -21.03 13.57
C ARG A 593 -14.14 -20.36 14.25
N GLY A 594 -14.32 -19.06 14.48
CA GLY A 594 -13.36 -18.08 14.96
C GLY A 594 -12.45 -18.50 16.12
N LEU A 595 -11.31 -17.83 16.11
CA LEU A 595 -10.56 -17.49 17.33
C LEU A 595 -9.86 -16.15 17.10
N VAL A 596 -10.49 -15.12 17.62
CA VAL A 596 -9.83 -13.93 18.10
C VAL A 596 -9.11 -14.37 19.38
N SER A 597 -7.82 -14.25 19.45
CA SER A 597 -7.11 -14.29 20.73
C SER A 597 -6.37 -12.97 20.90
N GLU A 598 -6.86 -12.26 21.91
CA GLU A 598 -6.12 -11.28 22.69
C GLU A 598 -4.73 -11.82 23.06
N ASN A 599 -3.72 -10.93 22.96
CA ASN A 599 -2.80 -10.73 24.08
C ASN A 599 -1.78 -9.64 23.75
N ASN A 600 -1.80 -8.62 24.62
CA ASN A 600 -0.82 -7.62 25.09
C ASN A 600 0.06 -6.90 24.06
#